data_8f277d3fdc84d30e33f4ebf1b2ea84db
#
_entry.id   8f277d3fdc84d30e33f4ebf1b2ea84db
#
_cell.length_a   1.000
_cell.length_b   1.000
_cell.length_c   1.000
_cell.angle_alpha   90.00
_cell.angle_beta   90.00
_cell.angle_gamma   90.00
#
_symmetry.space_group_name_H-M   'P 1'
#
loop_
_entity.id
_entity.type
_entity.pdbx_description
1 polymer ?
#
loop_
_entity_poly.entity_id
_entity_poly.type
_entity_poly.pdbx_seq_one_letter_code
_entity_poly.pdbx_strand_id
1 'polypeptide(L)'
;MFFTAGLFSLGQAGFMLIGAYAYAIFAIPVEAKESVYQYYEPLIGFSVPEILSNAMGGAGTFGGTMGEYLGVIILMIFAGLITAGIAFLIGLPVLRLKSDYLAIASLGFAEIIRTIFQWDGLGAVTNGSNLLRKFPTFSSSLFPLIVSGLCIAFIVMLINSSYGRAFKAIRDDEIAAEAMGVNLFKHKQLSFVISSFFTGIGGAMLAMFQATVNATPFTSNMTYELLLIVVIGGIGSVTGSVLGSFLFIACSEWWLRFLDEGKFLGMEADFMRPGFRKVVFALIIICIVLFYSKGIMGTREFSWDGLISFFRKLPSRLLNFFKRLPGRIVNFFKGLPGRISGKVKKLSRNTKNSKNNHTKNTDNVKEAR
;
A
#
# COMPACT_ATOMS: atom_id res chain seq x y z
N MET A 1 -1.25 -8.47 -7.43
CA MET A 1 -0.93 -9.71 -8.14
C MET A 1 -0.48 -10.82 -7.20
N PHE A 2 0.52 -10.61 -6.34
CA PHE A 2 1.01 -11.63 -5.42
C PHE A 2 -0.10 -12.13 -4.46
N PHE A 3 -0.93 -11.23 -3.94
CA PHE A 3 -2.10 -11.58 -3.13
C PHE A 3 -3.18 -12.37 -3.88
N THR A 4 -3.24 -12.29 -5.21
CA THR A 4 -4.19 -13.12 -5.97
C THR A 4 -3.79 -14.59 -5.99
N ALA A 5 -2.53 -14.92 -5.68
CA ALA A 5 -2.03 -16.27 -5.48
C ALA A 5 -2.10 -16.73 -4.01
N GLY A 6 -2.75 -15.98 -3.12
CA GLY A 6 -2.89 -16.32 -1.71
C GLY A 6 -1.61 -16.18 -0.87
N LEU A 7 -0.56 -15.59 -1.44
CA LEU A 7 0.73 -15.47 -0.76
C LEU A 7 0.86 -14.10 -0.08
N PHE A 8 1.32 -14.10 1.15
CA PHE A 8 1.63 -12.89 1.91
C PHE A 8 3.14 -12.63 1.85
N SER A 9 3.58 -11.57 1.14
CA SER A 9 4.97 -11.13 1.16
C SER A 9 5.07 -9.73 1.74
N LEU A 10 5.90 -9.58 2.74
CA LEU A 10 6.24 -8.30 3.36
C LEU A 10 7.57 -7.72 2.84
N GLY A 11 8.10 -8.27 1.74
CA GLY A 11 9.37 -7.86 1.13
C GLY A 11 9.26 -6.75 0.08
N GLN A 12 8.09 -6.17 -0.14
CA GLN A 12 7.84 -5.27 -1.28
C GLN A 12 8.70 -4.01 -1.26
N ALA A 13 8.97 -3.41 -0.08
CA ALA A 13 9.84 -2.24 0.04
C ALA A 13 11.28 -2.54 -0.41
N GLY A 14 11.81 -3.74 -0.12
CA GLY A 14 13.14 -4.15 -0.58
C GLY A 14 13.22 -4.30 -2.11
N PHE A 15 12.20 -4.87 -2.74
CA PHE A 15 12.14 -4.96 -4.21
C PHE A 15 11.97 -3.59 -4.86
N MET A 16 11.21 -2.70 -4.23
CA MET A 16 11.05 -1.33 -4.68
C MET A 16 12.36 -0.54 -4.60
N LEU A 17 13.14 -0.77 -3.52
CA LEU A 17 14.48 -0.22 -3.35
C LEU A 17 15.42 -0.66 -4.49
N ILE A 18 15.46 -1.96 -4.81
CA ILE A 18 16.29 -2.46 -5.92
C ILE A 18 15.95 -1.74 -7.22
N GLY A 19 14.65 -1.62 -7.54
CA GLY A 19 14.19 -0.93 -8.75
C GLY A 19 14.56 0.55 -8.77
N ALA A 20 14.43 1.26 -7.65
CA ALA A 20 14.79 2.67 -7.52
C ALA A 20 16.28 2.90 -7.74
N TYR A 21 17.14 2.09 -7.11
CA TYR A 21 18.59 2.18 -7.29
C TYR A 21 19.03 1.74 -8.68
N ALA A 22 18.49 0.64 -9.22
CA ALA A 22 18.80 0.19 -10.56
C ALA A 22 18.49 1.27 -11.62
N TYR A 23 17.38 1.99 -11.44
CA TYR A 23 17.08 3.14 -12.29
C TYR A 23 18.10 4.27 -12.08
N ALA A 24 18.28 4.75 -10.84
CA ALA A 24 19.09 5.92 -10.52
C ALA A 24 20.55 5.76 -10.98
N ILE A 25 21.18 4.62 -10.70
CA ILE A 25 22.59 4.36 -11.00
C ILE A 25 22.89 4.47 -12.52
N PHE A 26 22.00 3.95 -13.35
CA PHE A 26 22.18 3.97 -14.80
C PHE A 26 21.56 5.20 -15.48
N ALA A 27 20.80 6.02 -14.76
CA ALA A 27 20.17 7.23 -15.28
C ALA A 27 20.98 8.49 -15.05
N ILE A 28 21.89 8.53 -14.05
CA ILE A 28 22.71 9.71 -13.73
C ILE A 28 23.65 10.02 -14.91
N PRO A 29 23.64 11.25 -15.47
CA PRO A 29 24.57 11.69 -16.52
C PRO A 29 26.03 11.56 -16.08
N VAL A 30 26.91 11.26 -17.03
CA VAL A 30 28.34 11.00 -16.75
C VAL A 30 28.99 12.20 -16.04
N GLU A 31 28.74 13.43 -16.51
CA GLU A 31 29.27 14.66 -15.90
C GLU A 31 28.79 14.90 -14.45
N ALA A 32 27.59 14.43 -14.16
CA ALA A 32 27.01 14.60 -12.83
C ALA A 32 27.49 13.55 -11.82
N LYS A 33 28.04 12.41 -12.27
CA LYS A 33 28.45 11.30 -11.40
C LYS A 33 29.53 11.71 -10.39
N GLU A 34 30.55 12.42 -10.81
CA GLU A 34 31.60 12.90 -9.88
C GLU A 34 31.02 13.78 -8.77
N SER A 35 30.04 14.60 -9.06
CA SER A 35 29.39 15.46 -8.08
C SER A 35 28.39 14.75 -7.16
N VAL A 36 27.90 13.57 -7.57
CA VAL A 36 26.98 12.74 -6.77
C VAL A 36 27.73 11.76 -5.91
N TYR A 37 28.78 11.12 -6.47
CA TYR A 37 29.64 10.15 -5.77
C TYR A 37 30.85 10.87 -5.12
N GLN A 38 30.58 11.79 -4.20
CA GLN A 38 31.61 12.63 -3.57
C GLN A 38 32.66 11.85 -2.77
N TYR A 39 32.30 10.66 -2.26
CA TYR A 39 33.13 9.85 -1.38
C TYR A 39 33.61 8.55 -2.01
N TYR A 40 33.12 8.22 -3.19
CA TYR A 40 33.41 6.95 -3.89
C TYR A 40 33.68 7.20 -5.36
N GLU A 41 34.59 6.46 -5.95
CA GLU A 41 34.73 6.45 -7.40
C GLU A 41 33.61 5.62 -8.04
N PRO A 42 32.81 6.20 -8.95
CA PRO A 42 31.70 5.48 -9.56
C PRO A 42 32.20 4.32 -10.45
N LEU A 43 31.79 3.10 -10.14
CA LEU A 43 32.16 1.91 -10.93
C LEU A 43 31.52 1.95 -12.33
N ILE A 44 30.34 2.57 -12.46
CA ILE A 44 29.58 2.63 -13.70
C ILE A 44 29.76 4.01 -14.34
N GLY A 45 30.55 4.09 -15.39
CA GLY A 45 30.93 5.33 -16.09
C GLY A 45 30.02 5.74 -17.25
N PHE A 46 28.83 5.14 -17.43
CA PHE A 46 27.91 5.47 -18.54
C PHE A 46 26.50 5.78 -18.06
N SER A 47 25.75 6.50 -18.89
CA SER A 47 24.31 6.81 -18.69
C SER A 47 23.52 6.38 -19.89
N VAL A 48 22.48 5.55 -19.69
CA VAL A 48 21.67 5.01 -20.80
C VAL A 48 20.84 6.10 -21.48
N PRO A 49 20.15 7.00 -20.76
CA PRO A 49 19.41 8.10 -21.40
C PRO A 49 20.31 9.03 -22.19
N GLU A 50 21.53 9.31 -21.73
CA GLU A 50 22.50 10.16 -22.41
C GLU A 50 23.04 9.49 -23.69
N ILE A 51 23.36 8.20 -23.65
CA ILE A 51 23.78 7.44 -24.83
C ILE A 51 22.70 7.45 -25.92
N LEU A 52 21.44 7.20 -25.55
CA LEU A 52 20.34 7.20 -26.51
C LEU A 52 20.03 8.61 -27.02
N SER A 53 20.09 9.63 -26.19
CA SER A 53 19.95 11.02 -26.60
C SER A 53 21.00 11.42 -27.64
N ASN A 54 22.28 11.07 -27.37
CA ASN A 54 23.39 11.34 -28.29
C ASN A 54 23.27 10.55 -29.62
N ALA A 55 22.80 9.30 -29.55
CA ALA A 55 22.59 8.47 -30.73
C ALA A 55 21.43 8.97 -31.62
N MET A 56 20.45 9.66 -31.06
CA MET A 56 19.26 10.16 -31.77
C MET A 56 19.32 11.66 -32.17
N GLY A 57 20.47 12.31 -32.05
CA GLY A 57 20.66 13.67 -32.56
C GLY A 57 21.20 14.67 -31.52
N GLY A 58 21.56 14.23 -30.33
CA GLY A 58 22.18 15.06 -29.31
C GLY A 58 21.20 15.90 -28.46
N ALA A 59 21.69 16.37 -27.32
CA ALA A 59 20.91 17.14 -26.37
C ALA A 59 20.36 18.44 -27.03
N GLY A 60 19.08 18.72 -26.79
CA GLY A 60 18.39 19.92 -27.32
C GLY A 60 17.73 19.77 -28.70
N THR A 61 17.91 18.63 -29.37
CA THR A 61 17.15 18.33 -30.61
C THR A 61 15.89 17.51 -30.25
N PHE A 62 14.86 17.55 -31.12
CA PHE A 62 13.66 16.75 -30.96
C PHE A 62 13.99 15.25 -30.91
N GLY A 63 14.96 14.81 -31.73
CA GLY A 63 15.47 13.43 -31.68
C GLY A 63 16.16 13.09 -30.35
N GLY A 64 16.95 14.00 -29.79
CA GLY A 64 17.63 13.83 -28.52
C GLY A 64 16.67 13.70 -27.33
N THR A 65 15.63 14.54 -27.27
CA THR A 65 14.59 14.43 -26.23
C THR A 65 13.81 13.12 -26.33
N MET A 66 13.51 12.66 -27.55
CA MET A 66 12.87 11.38 -27.79
C MET A 66 13.78 10.21 -27.33
N GLY A 67 15.08 10.32 -27.60
CA GLY A 67 16.09 9.35 -27.15
C GLY A 67 16.19 9.29 -25.62
N GLU A 68 16.13 10.42 -24.93
CA GLU A 68 16.11 10.47 -23.47
C GLU A 68 14.89 9.75 -22.88
N TYR A 69 13.68 10.02 -23.40
CA TYR A 69 12.45 9.32 -22.95
C TYR A 69 12.50 7.82 -23.22
N LEU A 70 13.02 7.41 -24.39
CA LEU A 70 13.21 5.99 -24.69
C LEU A 70 14.24 5.36 -23.73
N GLY A 71 15.32 6.07 -23.41
CA GLY A 71 16.31 5.63 -22.43
C GLY A 71 15.71 5.41 -21.05
N VAL A 72 14.86 6.33 -20.61
CA VAL A 72 14.13 6.21 -19.34
C VAL A 72 13.22 4.98 -19.34
N ILE A 73 12.44 4.74 -20.39
CA ILE A 73 11.56 3.57 -20.49
C ILE A 73 12.36 2.26 -20.48
N ILE A 74 13.45 2.20 -21.23
CA ILE A 74 14.34 1.03 -21.24
C ILE A 74 14.93 0.77 -19.85
N LEU A 75 15.35 1.83 -19.14
CA LEU A 75 15.86 1.70 -17.78
C LEU A 75 14.80 1.24 -16.78
N MET A 76 13.57 1.69 -16.92
CA MET A 76 12.48 1.22 -16.06
C MET A 76 12.23 -0.29 -16.26
N ILE A 77 12.23 -0.76 -17.50
CA ILE A 77 12.11 -2.19 -17.80
C ILE A 77 13.32 -2.96 -17.26
N PHE A 78 14.53 -2.42 -17.44
CA PHE A 78 15.76 -3.00 -16.93
C PHE A 78 15.78 -3.08 -15.39
N ALA A 79 15.34 -2.04 -14.70
CA ALA A 79 15.17 -2.03 -13.25
C ALA A 79 14.17 -3.10 -12.78
N GLY A 80 13.07 -3.26 -13.52
CA GLY A 80 12.11 -4.35 -13.28
C GLY A 80 12.75 -5.73 -13.48
N LEU A 81 13.56 -5.93 -14.55
CA LEU A 81 14.23 -7.20 -14.82
C LEU A 81 15.26 -7.55 -13.75
N ILE A 82 16.09 -6.60 -13.32
CA ILE A 82 17.04 -6.81 -12.21
C ILE A 82 16.29 -7.23 -10.95
N THR A 83 15.22 -6.50 -10.61
CA THR A 83 14.38 -6.81 -9.45
C THR A 83 13.75 -8.21 -9.56
N ALA A 84 13.27 -8.58 -10.74
CA ALA A 84 12.73 -9.91 -11.02
C ALA A 84 13.80 -11.02 -10.88
N GLY A 85 15.02 -10.78 -11.35
CA GLY A 85 16.14 -11.70 -11.21
C GLY A 85 16.52 -11.95 -9.75
N ILE A 86 16.63 -10.89 -8.95
CA ILE A 86 16.91 -11.01 -7.52
C ILE A 86 15.73 -11.69 -6.80
N ALA A 87 14.49 -11.32 -7.14
CA ALA A 87 13.30 -11.97 -6.62
C ALA A 87 13.24 -13.46 -6.99
N PHE A 88 13.68 -13.86 -8.18
CA PHE A 88 13.78 -15.25 -8.56
C PHE A 88 14.73 -16.02 -7.64
N LEU A 89 15.91 -15.48 -7.37
CA LEU A 89 16.90 -16.09 -6.48
C LEU A 89 16.40 -16.21 -5.03
N ILE A 90 15.81 -15.16 -4.51
CA ILE A 90 15.23 -15.12 -3.15
C ILE A 90 14.02 -16.06 -3.06
N GLY A 91 13.19 -16.10 -4.10
CA GLY A 91 11.99 -16.93 -4.15
C GLY A 91 12.28 -18.43 -4.06
N LEU A 92 13.42 -18.91 -4.56
CA LEU A 92 13.78 -20.33 -4.51
C LEU A 92 13.76 -20.92 -3.08
N PRO A 93 14.42 -20.32 -2.08
CA PRO A 93 14.34 -20.80 -0.69
C PRO A 93 13.06 -20.35 0.01
N VAL A 94 12.60 -19.12 -0.22
CA VAL A 94 11.54 -18.50 0.59
C VAL A 94 10.17 -19.11 0.28
N LEU A 95 9.86 -19.43 -0.98
CA LEU A 95 8.56 -20.01 -1.37
C LEU A 95 8.38 -21.49 -0.97
N ARG A 96 9.40 -22.11 -0.41
CA ARG A 96 9.30 -23.45 0.20
C ARG A 96 8.76 -23.39 1.64
N LEU A 97 8.74 -22.21 2.23
CA LEU A 97 8.21 -21.99 3.58
C LEU A 97 6.67 -21.94 3.56
N LYS A 98 6.07 -22.30 4.70
CA LYS A 98 4.61 -22.12 4.89
C LYS A 98 4.26 -20.62 4.90
N SER A 99 3.00 -20.31 4.61
CA SER A 99 2.51 -18.95 4.39
C SER A 99 2.98 -17.91 5.43
N ASP A 100 2.91 -18.23 6.72
CA ASP A 100 3.26 -17.30 7.80
C ASP A 100 4.78 -17.05 7.86
N TYR A 101 5.57 -18.12 7.71
CA TYR A 101 7.04 -18.02 7.67
C TYR A 101 7.53 -17.32 6.40
N LEU A 102 6.79 -17.41 5.30
CA LEU A 102 7.08 -16.71 4.06
C LEU A 102 7.02 -15.17 4.29
N ALA A 103 6.03 -14.69 5.03
CA ALA A 103 5.88 -13.27 5.32
C ALA A 103 7.07 -12.74 6.16
N ILE A 104 7.44 -13.49 7.22
CA ILE A 104 8.57 -13.12 8.08
C ILE A 104 9.89 -13.17 7.32
N ALA A 105 10.13 -14.23 6.54
CA ALA A 105 11.35 -14.37 5.75
C ALA A 105 11.48 -13.28 4.68
N SER A 106 10.39 -12.94 3.98
CA SER A 106 10.41 -11.88 2.97
C SER A 106 10.67 -10.50 3.57
N LEU A 107 10.18 -10.22 4.79
CA LEU A 107 10.49 -9.00 5.53
C LEU A 107 11.97 -8.96 5.91
N GLY A 108 12.51 -10.08 6.43
CA GLY A 108 13.94 -10.19 6.75
C GLY A 108 14.83 -9.96 5.53
N PHE A 109 14.47 -10.50 4.36
CA PHE A 109 15.21 -10.26 3.11
C PHE A 109 15.12 -8.79 2.68
N ALA A 110 13.99 -8.12 2.86
CA ALA A 110 13.88 -6.69 2.55
C ALA A 110 14.84 -5.84 3.38
N GLU A 111 14.97 -6.14 4.68
CA GLU A 111 15.92 -5.45 5.56
C GLU A 111 17.39 -5.79 5.24
N ILE A 112 17.68 -7.03 4.86
CA ILE A 112 19.01 -7.42 4.36
C ILE A 112 19.35 -6.64 3.10
N ILE A 113 18.46 -6.58 2.12
CA ILE A 113 18.66 -5.79 0.89
C ILE A 113 18.92 -4.34 1.23
N ARG A 114 18.10 -3.73 2.10
CA ARG A 114 18.26 -2.34 2.54
C ARG A 114 19.65 -2.09 3.16
N THR A 115 20.09 -2.99 4.03
CA THR A 115 21.38 -2.88 4.70
C THR A 115 22.55 -3.05 3.71
N ILE A 116 22.42 -3.97 2.75
CA ILE A 116 23.41 -4.16 1.68
C ILE A 116 23.57 -2.90 0.84
N PHE A 117 22.48 -2.22 0.51
CA PHE A 117 22.52 -0.99 -0.28
C PHE A 117 23.11 0.21 0.50
N GLN A 118 23.10 0.16 1.84
CA GLN A 118 23.71 1.15 2.70
C GLN A 118 25.18 0.84 3.03
N TRP A 119 25.66 -0.35 2.69
CA TRP A 119 27.00 -0.79 3.04
C TRP A 119 28.07 -0.07 2.22
N ASP A 120 29.07 0.46 2.91
CA ASP A 120 30.18 1.21 2.29
C ASP A 120 30.99 0.40 1.29
N GLY A 121 31.06 -0.93 1.45
CA GLY A 121 31.71 -1.84 0.50
C GLY A 121 31.07 -1.83 -0.91
N LEU A 122 29.79 -1.45 -1.02
CA LEU A 122 29.10 -1.24 -2.27
C LEU A 122 29.01 0.26 -2.65
N GLY A 123 29.69 1.15 -1.93
CA GLY A 123 29.63 2.60 -2.13
C GLY A 123 29.96 3.04 -3.55
N ALA A 124 30.86 2.36 -4.25
CA ALA A 124 31.18 2.62 -5.66
C ALA A 124 30.00 2.40 -6.63
N VAL A 125 28.96 1.64 -6.21
CA VAL A 125 27.74 1.37 -6.99
C VAL A 125 26.55 2.15 -6.42
N THR A 126 26.29 2.02 -5.12
CA THR A 126 25.08 2.52 -4.47
C THR A 126 25.25 3.91 -3.84
N ASN A 127 26.46 4.46 -3.81
CA ASN A 127 26.82 5.65 -3.03
C ASN A 127 26.66 5.45 -1.51
N GLY A 128 26.56 4.20 -1.03
CA GLY A 128 26.43 3.86 0.38
C GLY A 128 25.18 4.47 1.02
N SER A 129 25.33 5.14 2.14
CA SER A 129 24.25 5.85 2.85
C SER A 129 23.91 7.23 2.27
N ASN A 130 24.62 7.69 1.23
CA ASN A 130 24.42 9.01 0.64
C ASN A 130 23.26 9.00 -0.37
N LEU A 131 22.80 10.21 -0.73
CA LEU A 131 21.72 10.42 -1.68
C LEU A 131 22.21 10.31 -3.11
N LEU A 132 21.53 9.52 -3.94
CA LEU A 132 21.62 9.60 -5.39
C LEU A 132 20.65 10.67 -5.90
N ARG A 133 21.12 11.56 -6.76
CA ARG A 133 20.35 12.67 -7.34
C ARG A 133 20.88 13.02 -8.74
N LYS A 134 20.28 14.01 -9.41
CA LYS A 134 20.65 14.46 -10.77
C LYS A 134 20.41 13.42 -11.87
N PHE A 135 19.45 12.53 -11.71
CA PHE A 135 18.95 11.66 -12.78
C PHE A 135 17.70 12.28 -13.41
N PRO A 136 17.30 11.89 -14.63
CA PRO A 136 16.09 12.36 -15.30
C PRO A 136 14.85 12.11 -14.45
N THR A 137 14.03 13.16 -14.29
CA THR A 137 12.77 13.12 -13.54
C THR A 137 11.59 13.37 -14.47
N PHE A 138 10.36 13.24 -13.99
CA PHE A 138 9.18 13.53 -14.79
C PHE A 138 9.08 15.02 -15.11
N SER A 139 9.09 15.36 -16.38
CA SER A 139 8.75 16.71 -16.86
C SER A 139 7.23 16.91 -16.99
N SER A 140 6.46 15.83 -17.13
CA SER A 140 5.01 15.85 -17.29
C SER A 140 4.35 14.79 -16.41
N SER A 141 3.24 15.13 -15.75
CA SER A 141 2.43 14.20 -14.98
C SER A 141 1.72 13.13 -15.82
N LEU A 142 1.65 13.31 -17.14
CA LEU A 142 1.04 12.33 -18.05
C LEU A 142 1.90 11.07 -18.22
N PHE A 143 3.22 11.21 -18.20
CA PHE A 143 4.14 10.08 -18.39
C PHE A 143 3.95 8.98 -17.32
N PRO A 144 4.03 9.28 -16.00
CA PRO A 144 3.82 8.27 -14.98
C PRO A 144 2.40 7.68 -15.00
N LEU A 145 1.39 8.47 -15.40
CA LEU A 145 0.03 7.99 -15.52
C LEU A 145 -0.14 6.98 -16.65
N ILE A 146 0.48 7.21 -17.81
CA ILE A 146 0.46 6.28 -18.94
C ILE A 146 1.21 5.00 -18.59
N VAL A 147 2.41 5.09 -18.01
CA VAL A 147 3.22 3.92 -17.65
C VAL A 147 2.51 3.08 -16.58
N SER A 148 1.98 3.71 -15.52
CA SER A 148 1.23 2.99 -14.49
C SER A 148 -0.04 2.33 -15.06
N GLY A 149 -0.76 3.03 -15.95
CA GLY A 149 -1.93 2.50 -16.65
C GLY A 149 -1.59 1.26 -17.49
N LEU A 150 -0.48 1.28 -18.24
CA LEU A 150 0.00 0.13 -19.01
C LEU A 150 0.38 -1.05 -18.10
N CYS A 151 1.09 -0.79 -16.99
CA CYS A 151 1.44 -1.83 -16.02
C CYS A 151 0.18 -2.47 -15.40
N ILE A 152 -0.80 -1.66 -15.02
CA ILE A 152 -2.08 -2.15 -14.48
C ILE A 152 -2.82 -2.97 -15.54
N ALA A 153 -2.90 -2.49 -16.78
CA ALA A 153 -3.55 -3.22 -17.88
C ALA A 153 -2.90 -4.59 -18.09
N PHE A 154 -1.57 -4.66 -18.09
CA PHE A 154 -0.83 -5.92 -18.21
C PHE A 154 -1.14 -6.87 -17.04
N ILE A 155 -1.16 -6.37 -15.80
CA ILE A 155 -1.50 -7.17 -14.61
C ILE A 155 -2.92 -7.71 -14.71
N VAL A 156 -3.89 -6.90 -15.15
CA VAL A 156 -5.28 -7.33 -15.34
C VAL A 156 -5.40 -8.40 -16.42
N MET A 157 -4.71 -8.23 -17.56
CA MET A 157 -4.66 -9.24 -18.61
C MET A 157 -4.09 -10.57 -18.09
N LEU A 158 -3.01 -10.51 -17.31
CA LEU A 158 -2.40 -11.71 -16.73
C LEU A 158 -3.32 -12.42 -15.72
N ILE A 159 -3.99 -11.68 -14.84
CA ILE A 159 -4.94 -12.24 -13.86
C ILE A 159 -6.15 -12.90 -14.55
N ASN A 160 -6.53 -12.43 -15.73
CA ASN A 160 -7.62 -13.01 -16.51
C ASN A 160 -7.17 -14.15 -17.44
N SER A 161 -5.86 -14.40 -17.55
CA SER A 161 -5.28 -15.50 -18.32
C SER A 161 -5.43 -16.87 -17.64
N SER A 162 -4.92 -17.94 -18.30
CA SER A 162 -4.84 -19.28 -17.72
C SER A 162 -3.97 -19.32 -16.46
N TYR A 163 -2.89 -18.56 -16.43
CA TYR A 163 -2.03 -18.42 -15.25
C TYR A 163 -2.77 -17.78 -14.07
N GLY A 164 -3.56 -16.75 -14.33
CA GLY A 164 -4.35 -16.09 -13.28
C GLY A 164 -5.43 -17.00 -12.70
N ARG A 165 -6.01 -17.90 -13.50
CA ARG A 165 -6.93 -18.94 -12.98
C ARG A 165 -6.21 -19.92 -12.06
N ALA A 166 -4.98 -20.35 -12.42
CA ALA A 166 -4.16 -21.19 -11.57
C ALA A 166 -3.78 -20.49 -10.24
N PHE A 167 -3.46 -19.19 -10.28
CA PHE A 167 -3.21 -18.42 -9.07
C PHE A 167 -4.42 -18.35 -8.14
N LYS A 168 -5.62 -18.15 -8.69
CA LYS A 168 -6.87 -18.13 -7.91
C LYS A 168 -7.15 -19.51 -7.31
N ALA A 169 -6.94 -20.59 -8.06
CA ALA A 169 -7.13 -21.96 -7.58
C ALA A 169 -6.17 -22.27 -6.39
N ILE A 170 -4.89 -21.88 -6.50
CA ILE A 170 -3.91 -22.05 -5.42
C ILE A 170 -4.33 -21.24 -4.18
N ARG A 171 -4.84 -20.05 -4.34
CA ARG A 171 -5.32 -19.21 -3.24
C ARG A 171 -6.52 -19.83 -2.52
N ASP A 172 -7.44 -20.40 -3.28
CA ASP A 172 -8.70 -20.92 -2.73
C ASP A 172 -8.46 -22.26 -2.00
N ASP A 173 -7.67 -23.18 -2.58
CA ASP A 173 -7.22 -24.41 -1.92
C ASP A 173 -5.97 -24.96 -2.60
N GLU A 174 -4.81 -24.96 -1.90
CA GLU A 174 -3.54 -25.44 -2.42
C GLU A 174 -3.56 -26.95 -2.68
N ILE A 175 -4.21 -27.74 -1.79
CA ILE A 175 -4.25 -29.21 -1.90
C ILE A 175 -5.11 -29.62 -3.09
N ALA A 176 -6.27 -29.02 -3.23
CA ALA A 176 -7.14 -29.27 -4.37
C ALA A 176 -6.51 -28.87 -5.71
N ALA A 177 -5.82 -27.73 -5.75
CA ALA A 177 -5.09 -27.28 -6.95
C ALA A 177 -3.99 -28.25 -7.36
N GLU A 178 -3.22 -28.79 -6.40
CA GLU A 178 -2.17 -29.79 -6.64
C GLU A 178 -2.78 -31.11 -7.14
N ALA A 179 -3.88 -31.57 -6.56
CA ALA A 179 -4.59 -32.76 -6.98
C ALA A 179 -5.11 -32.65 -8.44
N MET A 180 -5.42 -31.43 -8.90
CA MET A 180 -5.80 -31.12 -10.28
C MET A 180 -4.61 -30.95 -11.25
N GLY A 181 -3.39 -31.22 -10.79
CA GLY A 181 -2.16 -31.19 -11.60
C GLY A 181 -1.49 -29.81 -11.67
N VAL A 182 -1.89 -28.83 -10.87
CA VAL A 182 -1.23 -27.51 -10.83
C VAL A 182 0.07 -27.61 -10.04
N ASN A 183 1.21 -27.30 -10.68
CA ASN A 183 2.49 -27.26 -9.97
C ASN A 183 2.58 -26.01 -9.09
N LEU A 184 2.38 -26.18 -7.78
CA LEU A 184 2.32 -25.10 -6.80
C LEU A 184 3.57 -24.23 -6.81
N PHE A 185 4.76 -24.87 -6.74
CA PHE A 185 6.02 -24.15 -6.66
C PHE A 185 6.27 -23.26 -7.89
N LYS A 186 6.06 -23.79 -9.11
CA LYS A 186 6.27 -23.03 -10.35
C LYS A 186 5.32 -21.83 -10.44
N HIS A 187 4.07 -22.00 -10.09
CA HIS A 187 3.08 -20.90 -10.15
C HIS A 187 3.30 -19.86 -9.07
N LYS A 188 3.65 -20.28 -7.84
CA LYS A 188 4.02 -19.36 -6.76
C LYS A 188 5.27 -18.55 -7.14
N GLN A 189 6.30 -19.21 -7.66
CA GLN A 189 7.54 -18.55 -8.10
C GLN A 189 7.26 -17.57 -9.25
N LEU A 190 6.47 -17.95 -10.24
CA LEU A 190 6.10 -17.08 -11.35
C LEU A 190 5.35 -15.82 -10.87
N SER A 191 4.36 -16.02 -9.99
CA SER A 191 3.62 -14.91 -9.40
C SER A 191 4.52 -13.96 -8.61
N PHE A 192 5.48 -14.50 -7.86
CA PHE A 192 6.46 -13.74 -7.08
C PHE A 192 7.37 -12.89 -7.97
N VAL A 193 7.97 -13.50 -8.98
CA VAL A 193 8.88 -12.84 -9.91
C VAL A 193 8.17 -11.74 -10.71
N ILE A 194 6.98 -12.02 -11.25
CA ILE A 194 6.24 -11.01 -12.02
C ILE A 194 5.79 -9.85 -11.12
N SER A 195 5.32 -10.14 -9.90
CA SER A 195 4.94 -9.05 -8.97
C SER A 195 6.14 -8.19 -8.59
N SER A 196 7.31 -8.79 -8.38
CA SER A 196 8.55 -8.08 -8.07
C SER A 196 9.06 -7.26 -9.27
N PHE A 197 8.87 -7.74 -10.51
CA PHE A 197 9.14 -6.97 -11.72
C PHE A 197 8.37 -5.65 -11.73
N PHE A 198 7.05 -5.69 -11.50
CA PHE A 198 6.24 -4.48 -11.45
C PHE A 198 6.55 -3.61 -10.22
N THR A 199 6.94 -4.22 -9.11
CA THR A 199 7.40 -3.49 -7.94
C THR A 199 8.70 -2.74 -8.23
N GLY A 200 9.62 -3.33 -9.00
CA GLY A 200 10.85 -2.68 -9.46
C GLY A 200 10.57 -1.47 -10.35
N ILE A 201 9.63 -1.59 -11.30
CA ILE A 201 9.16 -0.45 -12.12
C ILE A 201 8.55 0.63 -11.22
N GLY A 202 7.72 0.25 -10.23
CA GLY A 202 7.16 1.18 -9.26
C GLY A 202 8.24 1.90 -8.44
N GLY A 203 9.33 1.21 -8.08
CA GLY A 203 10.50 1.79 -7.44
C GLY A 203 11.21 2.82 -8.31
N ALA A 204 11.43 2.53 -9.59
CA ALA A 204 11.97 3.49 -10.55
C ALA A 204 11.08 4.73 -10.68
N MET A 205 9.75 4.55 -10.76
CA MET A 205 8.80 5.67 -10.80
C MET A 205 8.83 6.50 -9.51
N LEU A 206 8.96 5.86 -8.35
CA LEU A 206 9.08 6.54 -7.07
C LEU A 206 10.38 7.37 -7.01
N ALA A 207 11.50 6.82 -7.49
CA ALA A 207 12.78 7.54 -7.61
C ALA A 207 12.63 8.82 -8.44
N MET A 208 12.01 8.71 -9.61
CA MET A 208 11.74 9.86 -10.49
C MET A 208 10.82 10.89 -9.83
N PHE A 209 9.83 10.46 -9.07
CA PHE A 209 8.91 11.35 -8.34
C PHE A 209 9.61 12.11 -7.22
N GLN A 210 10.44 11.42 -6.44
CA GLN A 210 11.18 12.02 -5.32
C GLN A 210 12.40 12.82 -5.76
N ALA A 211 12.87 12.65 -7.02
CA ALA A 211 14.09 13.23 -7.57
C ALA A 211 15.38 12.90 -6.78
N THR A 212 15.27 12.00 -5.80
CA THR A 212 16.36 11.52 -4.95
C THR A 212 16.12 10.07 -4.58
N VAL A 213 17.19 9.29 -4.45
CA VAL A 213 17.14 7.91 -3.97
C VAL A 213 18.11 7.74 -2.81
N ASN A 214 17.60 7.19 -1.71
CA ASN A 214 18.40 6.63 -0.64
C ASN A 214 17.68 5.40 -0.07
N ALA A 215 18.38 4.57 0.71
CA ALA A 215 17.79 3.35 1.26
C ALA A 215 16.97 3.59 2.55
N THR A 216 17.08 4.77 3.17
CA THR A 216 16.49 5.05 4.48
C THR A 216 14.96 4.95 4.52
N PRO A 217 14.17 5.44 3.52
CA PRO A 217 12.72 5.36 3.54
C PRO A 217 12.16 3.94 3.30
N PHE A 218 12.94 3.06 2.67
CA PHE A 218 12.51 1.71 2.28
C PHE A 218 12.56 0.73 3.46
N THR A 219 11.87 1.06 4.53
CA THR A 219 11.78 0.27 5.76
C THR A 219 10.55 -0.64 5.76
N SER A 220 10.46 -1.48 6.78
CA SER A 220 9.27 -2.27 7.07
C SER A 220 7.99 -1.41 7.18
N ASN A 221 8.10 -0.16 7.66
CA ASN A 221 6.96 0.76 7.75
C ASN A 221 6.34 1.03 6.37
N MET A 222 7.16 1.26 5.34
CA MET A 222 6.70 1.43 3.97
C MET A 222 5.96 0.17 3.46
N THR A 223 6.48 -1.02 3.80
CA THR A 223 5.80 -2.28 3.45
C THR A 223 4.43 -2.38 4.11
N TYR A 224 4.31 -1.98 5.39
CA TYR A 224 3.02 -1.97 6.09
C TYR A 224 2.05 -0.95 5.50
N GLU A 225 2.51 0.21 5.08
CA GLU A 225 1.67 1.20 4.38
C GLU A 225 1.13 0.63 3.05
N LEU A 226 1.99 -0.01 2.25
CA LEU A 226 1.58 -0.68 1.00
C LEU A 226 0.57 -1.81 1.26
N LEU A 227 0.83 -2.64 2.28
CA LEU A 227 -0.10 -3.69 2.69
C LEU A 227 -1.46 -3.11 3.07
N LEU A 228 -1.46 -2.04 3.84
CA LEU A 228 -2.65 -1.38 4.33
C LEU A 228 -3.49 -0.80 3.18
N ILE A 229 -2.86 -0.20 2.17
CA ILE A 229 -3.53 0.25 0.94
C ILE A 229 -4.26 -0.91 0.26
N VAL A 230 -3.61 -2.07 0.14
CA VAL A 230 -4.19 -3.26 -0.50
C VAL A 230 -5.36 -3.81 0.34
N VAL A 231 -5.23 -3.84 1.67
CA VAL A 231 -6.29 -4.31 2.58
C VAL A 231 -7.52 -3.39 2.50
N ILE A 232 -7.32 -2.07 2.52
CA ILE A 232 -8.41 -1.09 2.35
C ILE A 232 -9.09 -1.23 0.98
N GLY A 233 -8.31 -1.40 -0.08
CA GLY A 233 -8.81 -1.59 -1.44
C GLY A 233 -9.62 -2.87 -1.60
N GLY A 234 -9.19 -3.93 -0.93
CA GLY A 234 -9.75 -5.28 -0.98
C GLY A 234 -8.74 -6.31 -1.50
N ILE A 235 -8.42 -7.28 -0.66
CA ILE A 235 -7.47 -8.34 -0.98
C ILE A 235 -7.98 -9.16 -2.18
N GLY A 236 -7.22 -9.12 -3.28
CA GLY A 236 -7.55 -9.86 -4.50
C GLY A 236 -8.24 -9.06 -5.60
N SER A 237 -8.54 -7.77 -5.39
CA SER A 237 -9.05 -6.86 -6.42
C SER A 237 -7.96 -5.86 -6.84
N VAL A 238 -7.63 -5.82 -8.13
CA VAL A 238 -6.67 -4.84 -8.69
C VAL A 238 -7.28 -3.46 -8.69
N THR A 239 -8.52 -3.34 -9.14
CA THR A 239 -9.24 -2.06 -9.16
C THR A 239 -9.48 -1.53 -7.75
N GLY A 240 -9.75 -2.43 -6.78
CA GLY A 240 -9.83 -2.07 -5.37
C GLY A 240 -8.53 -1.49 -4.84
N SER A 241 -7.38 -2.09 -5.17
CA SER A 241 -6.06 -1.58 -4.76
C SER A 241 -5.74 -0.22 -5.37
N VAL A 242 -6.11 0.03 -6.64
CA VAL A 242 -5.95 1.34 -7.29
C VAL A 242 -6.81 2.41 -6.61
N LEU A 243 -8.08 2.12 -6.35
CA LEU A 243 -8.96 3.04 -5.63
C LEU A 243 -8.51 3.25 -4.18
N GLY A 244 -8.04 2.18 -3.53
CA GLY A 244 -7.48 2.22 -2.18
C GLY A 244 -6.25 3.11 -2.09
N SER A 245 -5.33 3.04 -3.06
CA SER A 245 -4.13 3.89 -3.09
C SER A 245 -4.49 5.37 -3.29
N PHE A 246 -5.44 5.67 -4.20
CA PHE A 246 -5.91 7.03 -4.39
C PHE A 246 -6.58 7.58 -3.13
N LEU A 247 -7.47 6.80 -2.51
CA LEU A 247 -8.15 7.20 -1.28
C LEU A 247 -7.17 7.39 -0.12
N PHE A 248 -6.18 6.47 0.01
CA PHE A 248 -5.17 6.54 1.04
C PHE A 248 -4.35 7.83 0.93
N ILE A 249 -3.83 8.15 -0.26
CA ILE A 249 -3.04 9.36 -0.49
C ILE A 249 -3.91 10.62 -0.33
N ALA A 250 -5.14 10.62 -0.87
CA ALA A 250 -6.05 11.74 -0.72
C ALA A 250 -6.42 12.02 0.74
N CYS A 251 -6.67 10.98 1.54
CA CYS A 251 -6.94 11.12 2.97
C CYS A 251 -5.68 11.55 3.73
N SER A 252 -4.53 10.91 3.47
CA SER A 252 -3.31 11.15 4.25
C SER A 252 -2.67 12.49 3.93
N GLU A 253 -2.58 12.88 2.64
CA GLU A 253 -1.81 14.04 2.23
C GLU A 253 -2.67 15.28 1.97
N TRP A 254 -3.92 15.11 1.59
CA TRP A 254 -4.77 16.24 1.18
C TRP A 254 -5.82 16.57 2.25
N TRP A 255 -6.61 15.58 2.64
CA TRP A 255 -7.75 15.82 3.54
C TRP A 255 -7.33 16.06 5.00
N LEU A 256 -6.32 15.33 5.49
CA LEU A 256 -5.86 15.44 6.88
C LEU A 256 -4.72 16.45 7.07
N ARG A 257 -4.27 17.10 5.98
CA ARG A 257 -3.17 18.07 6.04
C ARG A 257 -3.48 19.27 6.95
N PHE A 258 -4.74 19.70 7.00
CA PHE A 258 -5.18 20.79 7.86
C PHE A 258 -4.97 20.53 9.36
N LEU A 259 -4.87 19.25 9.78
CA LEU A 259 -4.59 18.90 11.16
C LEU A 259 -3.14 19.18 11.59
N ASP A 260 -2.20 19.25 10.64
CA ASP A 260 -0.80 19.60 10.95
C ASP A 260 -0.56 21.11 10.97
N GLU A 261 -1.49 21.92 10.44
CA GLU A 261 -1.36 23.38 10.36
C GLU A 261 -1.72 24.10 11.68
N GLY A 262 -2.16 23.38 12.72
CA GLY A 262 -2.46 23.92 14.06
C GLY A 262 -3.65 24.88 14.14
N LYS A 263 -4.34 25.14 13.03
CA LYS A 263 -5.49 26.04 12.94
C LYS A 263 -6.76 25.29 12.53
N PHE A 264 -7.60 24.98 13.48
CA PHE A 264 -8.91 24.40 13.20
C PHE A 264 -9.99 25.48 13.41
N LEU A 265 -10.69 25.86 12.33
CA LEU A 265 -11.76 26.87 12.34
C LEU A 265 -11.39 28.22 13.02
N GLY A 266 -10.13 28.66 12.92
CA GLY A 266 -9.69 29.94 13.47
C GLY A 266 -9.32 29.92 14.97
N MET A 267 -9.34 28.76 15.61
CA MET A 267 -8.86 28.57 16.98
C MET A 267 -7.48 27.90 16.96
N GLU A 268 -6.52 28.48 17.67
CA GLU A 268 -5.22 27.86 17.95
C GLU A 268 -5.44 26.75 18.98
N ALA A 269 -5.34 25.51 18.55
CA ALA A 269 -5.46 24.37 19.43
C ALA A 269 -4.05 23.80 19.71
N ASP A 270 -3.54 24.05 20.89
CA ASP A 270 -2.25 23.51 21.41
C ASP A 270 -2.15 21.97 21.31
N PHE A 271 -3.28 21.31 21.11
CA PHE A 271 -3.40 19.88 20.93
C PHE A 271 -2.98 19.42 19.52
N MET A 272 -3.03 20.29 18.50
CA MET A 272 -2.69 19.97 17.11
C MET A 272 -1.18 20.19 16.87
N ARG A 273 -0.37 19.20 17.27
CA ARG A 273 1.07 19.18 17.02
C ARG A 273 1.38 18.47 15.70
N PRO A 274 2.53 18.76 15.07
CA PRO A 274 3.01 18.00 13.93
C PRO A 274 3.04 16.50 14.24
N GLY A 275 2.32 15.69 13.43
CA GLY A 275 2.16 14.26 13.63
C GLY A 275 0.79 13.81 14.18
N PHE A 276 -0.07 14.72 14.65
CA PHE A 276 -1.44 14.39 15.06
C PHE A 276 -2.25 13.80 13.91
N ARG A 277 -2.00 14.26 12.68
CA ARG A 277 -2.52 13.69 11.44
C ARG A 277 -2.35 12.17 11.37
N LYS A 278 -1.15 11.65 11.73
CA LYS A 278 -0.87 10.20 11.69
C LYS A 278 -1.74 9.42 12.69
N VAL A 279 -2.02 9.98 13.86
CA VAL A 279 -2.86 9.35 14.88
C VAL A 279 -4.31 9.28 14.42
N VAL A 280 -4.85 10.40 13.91
CA VAL A 280 -6.22 10.43 13.37
C VAL A 280 -6.37 9.49 12.18
N PHE A 281 -5.37 9.47 11.30
CA PHE A 281 -5.35 8.59 10.16
C PHE A 281 -5.31 7.11 10.56
N ALA A 282 -4.47 6.74 11.55
CA ALA A 282 -4.44 5.38 12.09
C ALA A 282 -5.79 4.96 12.69
N LEU A 283 -6.48 5.87 13.38
CA LEU A 283 -7.81 5.61 13.93
C LEU A 283 -8.86 5.39 12.83
N ILE A 284 -8.82 6.21 11.77
CA ILE A 284 -9.70 6.03 10.59
C ILE A 284 -9.46 4.65 9.96
N ILE A 285 -8.20 4.25 9.81
CA ILE A 285 -7.84 2.94 9.26
C ILE A 285 -8.38 1.81 10.11
N ILE A 286 -8.18 1.86 11.43
CA ILE A 286 -8.70 0.85 12.36
C ILE A 286 -10.22 0.75 12.21
N CYS A 287 -10.93 1.86 12.13
CA CYS A 287 -12.38 1.85 11.89
C CYS A 287 -12.73 1.21 10.54
N ILE A 288 -12.01 1.53 9.47
CA ILE A 288 -12.26 0.93 8.13
C ILE A 288 -12.04 -0.59 8.19
N VAL A 289 -10.94 -1.07 8.77
CA VAL A 289 -10.63 -2.50 8.86
C VAL A 289 -11.66 -3.24 9.72
N LEU A 290 -12.10 -2.67 10.83
CA LEU A 290 -13.11 -3.28 11.71
C LEU A 290 -14.50 -3.37 11.06
N PHE A 291 -14.93 -2.33 10.35
CA PHE A 291 -16.27 -2.28 9.75
C PHE A 291 -16.33 -2.86 8.33
N TYR A 292 -15.21 -2.80 7.58
CA TYR A 292 -15.09 -3.25 6.20
C TYR A 292 -13.96 -4.29 6.06
N SER A 293 -14.05 -5.38 6.79
CA SER A 293 -13.03 -6.46 6.79
C SER A 293 -12.73 -7.06 5.41
N LYS A 294 -13.64 -6.92 4.44
CA LYS A 294 -13.46 -7.37 3.05
C LYS A 294 -12.85 -6.29 2.14
N GLY A 295 -12.53 -5.11 2.66
CA GLY A 295 -12.11 -3.95 1.87
C GLY A 295 -13.26 -3.30 1.09
N ILE A 296 -12.97 -2.19 0.40
CA ILE A 296 -13.98 -1.37 -0.31
C ILE A 296 -14.63 -2.15 -1.45
N MET A 297 -13.86 -2.89 -2.23
CA MET A 297 -14.38 -3.68 -3.37
C MET A 297 -14.45 -5.19 -3.08
N GLY A 298 -13.88 -5.66 -1.97
CA GLY A 298 -13.83 -7.08 -1.63
C GLY A 298 -13.07 -7.87 -2.72
N THR A 299 -13.71 -8.94 -3.25
CA THR A 299 -13.16 -9.77 -4.34
C THR A 299 -13.73 -9.39 -5.72
N ARG A 300 -14.51 -8.31 -5.80
CA ARG A 300 -15.15 -7.89 -7.06
C ARG A 300 -14.20 -6.97 -7.82
N GLU A 301 -14.06 -7.24 -9.12
CA GLU A 301 -13.36 -6.36 -10.04
C GLU A 301 -14.31 -5.30 -10.60
N PHE A 302 -13.73 -4.20 -11.06
CA PHE A 302 -14.47 -3.12 -11.71
C PHE A 302 -15.13 -3.63 -12.99
N SER A 303 -16.42 -3.38 -13.11
CA SER A 303 -17.21 -3.65 -14.31
C SER A 303 -17.89 -2.37 -14.75
N TRP A 304 -17.79 -2.04 -16.05
CA TRP A 304 -18.43 -0.85 -16.62
C TRP A 304 -19.95 -0.87 -16.41
N ASP A 305 -20.59 -2.03 -16.51
CA ASP A 305 -22.02 -2.20 -16.25
C ASP A 305 -22.34 -1.94 -14.77
N GLY A 306 -21.43 -2.33 -13.87
CA GLY A 306 -21.53 -2.02 -12.44
C GLY A 306 -21.47 -0.52 -12.16
N LEU A 307 -20.55 0.21 -12.82
CA LEU A 307 -20.42 1.66 -12.69
C LEU A 307 -21.65 2.39 -13.20
N ILE A 308 -22.12 2.06 -14.41
CA ILE A 308 -23.30 2.66 -15.01
C ILE A 308 -24.53 2.40 -14.13
N SER A 309 -24.69 1.18 -13.63
CA SER A 309 -25.78 0.82 -12.72
C SER A 309 -25.67 1.54 -11.35
N PHE A 310 -24.46 1.77 -10.86
CA PHE A 310 -24.21 2.53 -9.64
C PHE A 310 -24.62 4.01 -9.81
N PHE A 311 -24.15 4.67 -10.86
CA PHE A 311 -24.54 6.05 -11.17
C PHE A 311 -26.04 6.19 -11.45
N ARG A 312 -26.64 5.23 -12.11
CA ARG A 312 -28.09 5.21 -12.36
C ARG A 312 -28.92 5.02 -11.08
N LYS A 313 -28.36 4.27 -10.10
CA LYS A 313 -29.01 4.02 -8.80
C LYS A 313 -28.63 5.06 -7.72
N LEU A 314 -27.60 5.88 -7.95
CA LEU A 314 -27.14 6.88 -7.00
C LEU A 314 -28.20 7.90 -6.60
N PRO A 315 -28.95 8.52 -7.57
CA PRO A 315 -29.99 9.49 -7.21
C PRO A 315 -31.10 8.88 -6.36
N SER A 316 -31.52 7.65 -6.66
CA SER A 316 -32.55 6.95 -5.88
C SER A 316 -32.06 6.53 -4.49
N ARG A 317 -30.79 6.14 -4.34
CA ARG A 317 -30.20 5.81 -3.04
C ARG A 317 -29.98 7.05 -2.16
N LEU A 318 -29.52 8.15 -2.74
CA LEU A 318 -29.40 9.43 -2.04
C LEU A 318 -30.76 9.97 -1.59
N LEU A 319 -31.76 9.93 -2.48
CA LEU A 319 -33.13 10.33 -2.13
C LEU A 319 -33.72 9.46 -1.01
N ASN A 320 -33.50 8.17 -1.04
CA ASN A 320 -33.96 7.23 -0.02
C ASN A 320 -33.17 7.38 1.30
N PHE A 321 -31.89 7.72 1.24
CA PHE A 321 -31.07 8.03 2.41
C PHE A 321 -31.57 9.30 3.10
N PHE A 322 -31.77 10.39 2.33
CA PHE A 322 -32.32 11.64 2.85
C PHE A 322 -33.77 11.50 3.35
N LYS A 323 -34.61 10.67 2.73
CA LYS A 323 -35.95 10.36 3.23
C LYS A 323 -35.96 9.51 4.51
N ARG A 324 -34.93 8.69 4.76
CA ARG A 324 -34.82 7.87 5.97
C ARG A 324 -34.14 8.57 7.14
N LEU A 325 -33.38 9.63 6.88
CA LEU A 325 -32.67 10.41 7.92
C LEU A 325 -33.61 11.03 8.96
N PRO A 326 -34.71 11.74 8.57
CA PRO A 326 -35.59 12.34 9.56
C PRO A 326 -36.27 11.30 10.44
N GLY A 327 -36.68 10.15 9.88
CA GLY A 327 -37.30 9.07 10.66
C GLY A 327 -36.36 8.38 11.66
N ARG A 328 -35.08 8.21 11.30
CA ARG A 328 -34.10 7.62 12.22
C ARG A 328 -33.69 8.58 13.32
N ILE A 329 -33.52 9.85 13.03
CA ILE A 329 -33.20 10.89 14.03
C ILE A 329 -34.36 11.05 15.00
N VAL A 330 -35.61 11.15 14.49
CA VAL A 330 -36.81 11.27 15.33
C VAL A 330 -37.03 10.01 16.19
N ASN A 331 -36.77 8.79 15.67
CA ASN A 331 -36.88 7.57 16.45
C ASN A 331 -35.73 7.40 17.46
N PHE A 332 -34.54 7.91 17.17
CA PHE A 332 -33.44 7.97 18.14
C PHE A 332 -33.78 8.88 19.31
N PHE A 333 -34.31 10.08 19.06
CA PHE A 333 -34.73 11.00 20.11
C PHE A 333 -35.99 10.55 20.85
N LYS A 334 -36.95 9.88 20.23
CA LYS A 334 -38.09 9.26 20.89
C LYS A 334 -37.75 8.07 21.76
N GLY A 335 -36.69 7.33 21.45
CA GLY A 335 -36.22 6.19 22.23
C GLY A 335 -35.38 6.54 23.46
N LEU A 336 -34.86 7.78 23.54
CA LEU A 336 -34.05 8.24 24.68
C LEU A 336 -34.81 8.32 26.02
N PRO A 337 -36.04 8.87 26.09
CA PRO A 337 -36.78 8.95 27.37
C PRO A 337 -37.10 7.56 27.93
N GLY A 338 -37.45 6.59 27.09
CA GLY A 338 -37.80 5.23 27.52
C GLY A 338 -36.61 4.39 28.07
N ARG A 339 -35.41 4.62 27.53
CA ARG A 339 -34.20 3.94 27.99
C ARG A 339 -33.67 4.48 29.33
N ILE A 340 -33.81 5.80 29.54
CA ILE A 340 -33.42 6.46 30.80
C ILE A 340 -34.41 6.08 31.91
N SER A 341 -35.72 6.11 31.65
CA SER A 341 -36.77 5.70 32.60
C SER A 341 -36.66 4.22 33.03
N GLY A 342 -36.33 3.35 32.06
CA GLY A 342 -36.10 1.92 32.34
C GLY A 342 -34.87 1.65 33.22
N LYS A 343 -33.77 2.39 33.06
CA LYS A 343 -32.58 2.27 33.90
C LYS A 343 -32.79 2.82 35.29
N VAL A 344 -33.51 3.95 35.44
CA VAL A 344 -33.83 4.54 36.72
C VAL A 344 -34.79 3.65 37.52
N LYS A 345 -35.80 3.03 36.87
CA LYS A 345 -36.71 2.06 37.52
C LYS A 345 -36.01 0.78 37.97
N LYS A 346 -34.98 0.32 37.23
CA LYS A 346 -34.16 -0.85 37.65
C LYS A 346 -33.24 -0.54 38.80
N LEU A 347 -32.66 0.66 38.87
CA LEU A 347 -31.86 1.13 40.02
C LEU A 347 -32.70 1.31 41.29
N SER A 348 -33.90 1.90 41.17
CA SER A 348 -34.84 2.08 42.27
C SER A 348 -35.33 0.72 42.85
N ARG A 349 -35.49 -0.31 42.00
CA ARG A 349 -35.92 -1.65 42.45
C ARG A 349 -34.78 -2.39 43.16
N ASN A 350 -33.53 -2.23 42.73
CA ASN A 350 -32.37 -2.82 43.41
C ASN A 350 -32.08 -2.17 44.76
N THR A 351 -32.31 -0.86 44.91
CA THR A 351 -32.13 -0.15 46.16
C THR A 351 -33.22 -0.53 47.18
N LYS A 352 -34.46 -0.83 46.75
CA LYS A 352 -35.55 -1.32 47.63
C LYS A 352 -35.29 -2.75 48.10
N ASN A 353 -34.76 -3.65 47.23
CA ASN A 353 -34.42 -5.03 47.64
C ASN A 353 -33.20 -5.07 48.56
N SER A 354 -32.23 -4.17 48.43
CA SER A 354 -31.09 -4.09 49.34
C SER A 354 -31.52 -3.62 50.75
N LYS A 355 -32.47 -2.68 50.84
CA LYS A 355 -33.02 -2.23 52.15
C LYS A 355 -33.83 -3.32 52.86
N ASN A 356 -34.63 -4.12 52.15
CA ASN A 356 -35.43 -5.18 52.72
C ASN A 356 -34.57 -6.38 53.22
N ASN A 357 -33.41 -6.64 52.60
CA ASN A 357 -32.48 -7.67 53.09
C ASN A 357 -31.70 -7.21 54.33
N HIS A 358 -31.44 -5.92 54.52
CA HIS A 358 -30.79 -5.40 55.69
C HIS A 358 -31.73 -5.43 56.93
N THR A 359 -33.04 -5.18 56.76
CA THR A 359 -34.02 -5.26 57.85
C THR A 359 -34.28 -6.71 58.28
N LYS A 360 -34.32 -7.68 57.32
CA LYS A 360 -34.47 -9.11 57.71
C LYS A 360 -33.27 -9.70 58.48
N ASN A 361 -32.06 -9.22 58.21
CA ASN A 361 -30.86 -9.67 58.91
C ASN A 361 -30.73 -9.05 60.32
N THR A 362 -31.33 -7.88 60.58
CA THR A 362 -31.32 -7.28 61.93
C THR A 362 -32.37 -7.87 62.84
N ASP A 363 -33.47 -8.42 62.33
CA ASP A 363 -34.51 -9.08 63.12
C ASP A 363 -34.06 -10.49 63.50
N ASN A 364 -33.40 -11.26 62.67
CA ASN A 364 -32.85 -12.59 62.97
C ASN A 364 -31.69 -12.59 64.01
N VAL A 365 -31.04 -11.46 64.24
CA VAL A 365 -29.97 -11.28 65.23
C VAL A 365 -30.58 -10.92 66.63
N LYS A 366 -31.82 -10.43 66.64
CA LYS A 366 -32.51 -10.12 67.93
C LYS A 366 -33.29 -11.29 68.51
N GLU A 367 -33.61 -12.34 67.74
CA GLU A 367 -34.25 -13.57 68.25
C GLU A 367 -33.26 -14.65 68.76
N ALA A 368 -31.95 -14.42 68.58
CA ALA A 368 -30.88 -15.34 68.96
C ALA A 368 -30.09 -14.87 70.23
N ARG A 369 -30.69 -13.98 71.05
CA ARG A 369 -30.13 -13.60 72.36
C ARG A 369 -31.11 -13.83 73.45
#